data_38b10fdfac4c8510ce7ccd53793726ff
#
_entry.id   38b10fdfac4c8510ce7ccd53793726ff
#
_cell.length_a   1.000
_cell.length_b   1.000
_cell.length_c   1.000
_cell.angle_alpha   90.00
_cell.angle_beta   90.00
_cell.angle_gamma   90.00
#
_symmetry.space_group_name_H-M   'P 1'
#
loop_
_entity.id
_entity.type
_entity.pdbx_description
1 polymer ?
#
loop_
_entity_poly.entity_id
_entity_poly.type
_entity_poly.pdbx_seq_one_letter_code
_entity_poly.pdbx_strand_id
1 'polypeptide(L)'
;MTKKLKHDDATWFDALKWRCIGPPRGGRVVAVAGDPKDAMTFYFGACAGGIWKTNDGGVYWRCVSDGFLKSAAIGAISVAQSDSNVVYAGTGETTIRVDVSYGDGVYKSTDAGRTWKSVGLKDTRHIGRICIHPQNPDLVYVAALGDAFAPNQDRGVFRSSDGGESWEKILYQGKDAGAVDLSIDPNNPRILFAAFWHARRSFWHLKSGGPGSGLFRSMDGGDTWKELSGLNGLPGGLLGKHGVSVSSAQAGRVYALVEAEGDKTGLYRSD
;
A
#
# COMPACT_ATOMS: atom_id res chain seq x y z
N MET A 1 -26.12 3.27 -13.25
CA MET A 1 -26.43 4.68 -13.61
C MET A 1 -25.27 5.54 -13.11
N THR A 2 -24.38 5.96 -13.98
CA THR A 2 -23.29 6.88 -13.68
C THR A 2 -23.86 8.27 -13.45
N LYS A 3 -23.95 8.69 -12.19
CA LYS A 3 -24.25 10.09 -11.86
C LYS A 3 -23.05 10.95 -12.27
N LYS A 4 -23.16 11.70 -13.38
CA LYS A 4 -22.23 12.81 -13.64
C LYS A 4 -22.27 13.73 -12.42
N LEU A 5 -21.10 13.97 -11.81
CA LEU A 5 -20.93 15.00 -10.79
C LEU A 5 -21.47 16.32 -11.36
N LYS A 6 -22.43 16.94 -10.68
CA LYS A 6 -22.92 18.26 -11.08
C LYS A 6 -21.82 19.28 -10.79
N HIS A 7 -21.72 20.28 -11.64
CA HIS A 7 -20.72 21.36 -11.61
C HIS A 7 -20.64 22.11 -10.26
N ASP A 8 -21.68 22.01 -9.41
CA ASP A 8 -21.71 22.66 -8.10
C ASP A 8 -20.82 22.01 -7.02
N ASP A 9 -20.38 20.76 -7.24
CA ASP A 9 -19.45 20.08 -6.31
C ASP A 9 -17.98 20.55 -6.47
N ALA A 10 -17.67 21.26 -7.56
CA ALA A 10 -16.33 21.74 -7.83
C ALA A 10 -15.89 22.89 -6.89
N THR A 11 -16.84 23.69 -6.40
CA THR A 11 -16.58 24.86 -5.55
C THR A 11 -16.01 24.48 -4.16
N TRP A 12 -16.30 23.28 -3.67
CA TRP A 12 -15.74 22.79 -2.40
C TRP A 12 -14.23 22.57 -2.45
N PHE A 13 -13.69 22.31 -3.64
CA PHE A 13 -12.26 22.10 -3.83
C PHE A 13 -11.48 23.39 -4.10
N ASP A 14 -12.16 24.48 -4.40
CA ASP A 14 -11.53 25.79 -4.69
C ASP A 14 -10.80 26.38 -3.48
N ALA A 15 -11.22 25.98 -2.26
CA ALA A 15 -10.52 26.35 -1.02
C ALA A 15 -9.25 25.54 -0.76
N LEU A 16 -9.07 24.40 -1.43
CA LEU A 16 -7.89 23.56 -1.29
C LEU A 16 -6.75 24.13 -2.14
N LYS A 17 -5.64 24.43 -1.48
CA LYS A 17 -4.43 24.88 -2.16
C LYS A 17 -3.36 23.81 -2.08
N TRP A 18 -2.93 23.33 -3.24
CA TRP A 18 -1.78 22.46 -3.33
C TRP A 18 -0.51 23.22 -2.96
N ARG A 19 0.27 22.68 -2.05
CA ARG A 19 1.58 23.19 -1.67
C ARG A 19 2.61 22.07 -1.81
N CYS A 20 3.68 22.34 -2.54
CA CYS A 20 4.82 21.41 -2.57
C CYS A 20 5.54 21.51 -1.21
N ILE A 21 5.63 20.39 -0.51
CA ILE A 21 6.33 20.29 0.77
C ILE A 21 7.73 19.67 0.63
N GLY A 22 8.24 19.55 -0.60
CA GLY A 22 9.60 19.08 -0.91
C GLY A 22 9.71 17.56 -1.00
N PRO A 23 10.93 17.00 -1.02
CA PRO A 23 12.19 17.77 -1.07
C PRO A 23 12.39 18.49 -2.40
N PRO A 24 13.23 19.53 -2.48
CA PRO A 24 13.45 20.32 -3.72
C PRO A 24 14.33 19.59 -4.75
N ARG A 25 14.33 18.27 -4.75
CA ARG A 25 15.05 17.42 -5.69
C ARG A 25 14.10 16.48 -6.39
N GLY A 26 14.38 16.20 -7.67
CA GLY A 26 13.69 15.17 -8.43
C GLY A 26 14.00 13.77 -7.92
N GLY A 27 13.08 12.85 -8.16
CA GLY A 27 13.19 11.46 -7.79
C GLY A 27 11.80 10.84 -7.69
N ARG A 28 11.74 9.50 -7.58
CA ARG A 28 10.47 8.81 -7.44
C ARG A 28 10.19 8.50 -5.99
N VAL A 29 8.99 8.85 -5.59
CA VAL A 29 8.43 8.55 -4.28
C VAL A 29 7.14 7.78 -4.51
N VAL A 30 7.03 6.60 -3.90
CA VAL A 30 5.84 5.73 -3.99
C VAL A 30 5.18 5.51 -2.64
N ALA A 31 5.84 5.89 -1.56
CA ALA A 31 5.33 5.77 -0.21
C ALA A 31 5.33 7.14 0.48
N VAL A 32 4.20 7.53 1.04
CA VAL A 32 4.03 8.75 1.84
C VAL A 32 3.16 8.47 3.04
N ALA A 33 3.47 9.09 4.17
CA ALA A 33 2.65 9.05 5.37
C ALA A 33 2.74 10.37 6.13
N GLY A 34 1.61 10.82 6.69
CA GLY A 34 1.55 11.90 7.64
C GLY A 34 1.41 11.36 9.07
N ASP A 35 1.86 12.12 10.04
CA ASP A 35 1.57 11.84 11.43
C ASP A 35 0.11 12.23 11.74
N PRO A 36 -0.74 11.30 12.22
CA PRO A 36 -2.15 11.61 12.47
C PRO A 36 -2.36 12.60 13.63
N LYS A 37 -1.34 12.84 14.45
CA LYS A 37 -1.40 13.73 15.63
C LYS A 37 -0.61 15.04 15.45
N ASP A 38 0.23 15.12 14.42
CA ASP A 38 1.05 16.32 14.12
C ASP A 38 1.00 16.67 12.63
N ALA A 39 0.27 17.73 12.29
CA ALA A 39 0.09 18.21 10.94
C ALA A 39 1.37 18.75 10.27
N MET A 40 2.47 18.85 11.00
CA MET A 40 3.77 19.31 10.48
C MET A 40 4.73 18.15 10.22
N THR A 41 4.41 16.92 10.68
CA THR A 41 5.27 15.75 10.51
C THR A 41 4.81 14.88 9.37
N PHE A 42 5.71 14.64 8.40
CA PHE A 42 5.50 13.78 7.25
C PHE A 42 6.71 12.87 7.01
N TYR A 43 6.42 11.75 6.37
CA TYR A 43 7.42 10.79 5.89
C TYR A 43 7.23 10.55 4.40
N PHE A 44 8.33 10.33 3.68
CA PHE A 44 8.26 9.72 2.36
C PHE A 44 9.34 8.65 2.19
N GLY A 45 9.01 7.64 1.37
CA GLY A 45 9.91 6.57 0.97
C GLY A 45 10.27 6.71 -0.51
N ALA A 46 11.56 6.85 -0.77
CA ALA A 46 12.07 6.95 -2.13
C ALA A 46 12.32 5.56 -2.72
N CYS A 47 12.18 5.44 -4.05
CA CYS A 47 12.41 4.18 -4.76
C CYS A 47 13.86 3.67 -4.69
N ALA A 48 14.81 4.54 -4.36
CA ALA A 48 16.22 4.21 -4.21
C ALA A 48 16.95 5.24 -3.33
N GLY A 49 16.28 5.78 -2.31
CA GLY A 49 16.83 6.86 -1.47
C GLY A 49 16.45 6.78 0.00
N GLY A 50 15.90 5.64 0.44
CA GLY A 50 15.54 5.43 1.83
C GLY A 50 14.30 6.21 2.28
N ILE A 51 14.19 6.38 3.60
CA ILE A 51 13.07 7.06 4.27
C ILE A 51 13.52 8.46 4.71
N TRP A 52 12.70 9.45 4.35
CA TRP A 52 12.91 10.84 4.71
C TRP A 52 11.78 11.33 5.61
N LYS A 53 12.12 12.16 6.58
CA LYS A 53 11.19 12.77 7.54
C LYS A 53 11.34 14.27 7.60
N THR A 54 10.23 14.97 7.70
CA THR A 54 10.14 16.39 8.10
C THR A 54 9.30 16.53 9.37
N ASN A 55 9.59 17.55 10.19
CA ASN A 55 8.79 17.93 11.37
C ASN A 55 8.34 19.41 11.30
N ASP A 56 8.53 20.08 10.15
CA ASP A 56 8.29 21.50 9.96
C ASP A 56 7.48 21.78 8.68
N GLY A 57 6.65 20.80 8.30
CA GLY A 57 5.77 20.92 7.13
C GLY A 57 6.52 20.95 5.81
N GLY A 58 7.70 20.32 5.74
CA GLY A 58 8.48 20.14 4.52
C GLY A 58 9.52 21.23 4.25
N VAL A 59 9.84 22.07 5.22
CA VAL A 59 10.93 23.06 5.09
C VAL A 59 12.27 22.35 5.08
N TYR A 60 12.48 21.44 6.03
CA TYR A 60 13.67 20.60 6.09
C TYR A 60 13.31 19.13 6.06
N TRP A 61 14.08 18.34 5.32
CA TRP A 61 13.98 16.89 5.23
C TRP A 61 15.31 16.25 5.63
N ARG A 62 15.23 15.22 6.46
CA ARG A 62 16.39 14.41 6.84
C ARG A 62 16.15 12.94 6.49
N CYS A 63 17.16 12.26 6.01
CA CYS A 63 17.14 10.81 5.87
C CYS A 63 17.17 10.17 7.26
N VAL A 64 16.21 9.28 7.53
CA VAL A 64 16.06 8.61 8.83
C VAL A 64 16.26 7.10 8.74
N SER A 65 16.60 6.58 7.57
CA SER A 65 16.82 5.15 7.33
C SER A 65 18.29 4.75 7.25
N ASP A 66 19.19 5.72 7.06
CA ASP A 66 20.61 5.43 6.87
C ASP A 66 21.22 4.77 8.11
N GLY A 67 21.99 3.69 7.87
CA GLY A 67 22.59 2.88 8.93
C GLY A 67 21.69 1.80 9.52
N PHE A 68 20.36 1.82 9.20
CA PHE A 68 19.39 0.85 9.72
C PHE A 68 18.89 -0.12 8.66
N LEU A 69 18.45 0.40 7.50
CA LEU A 69 17.85 -0.39 6.42
C LEU A 69 18.94 -0.90 5.48
N LYS A 70 18.81 -2.17 5.05
CA LYS A 70 19.71 -2.80 4.08
C LYS A 70 19.32 -2.50 2.63
N SER A 71 18.08 -2.11 2.39
CA SER A 71 17.57 -1.71 1.08
C SER A 71 17.15 -0.24 1.10
N ALA A 72 17.58 0.52 0.10
CA ALA A 72 17.16 1.91 -0.09
C ALA A 72 15.82 2.05 -0.82
N ALA A 73 15.27 0.93 -1.36
CA ALA A 73 14.00 0.93 -2.05
C ALA A 73 12.84 0.81 -1.05
N ILE A 74 11.99 1.84 -0.96
CA ILE A 74 10.87 1.88 -0.04
C ILE A 74 9.56 1.86 -0.84
N GLY A 75 8.72 0.85 -0.58
CA GLY A 75 7.44 0.68 -1.26
C GLY A 75 6.23 1.09 -0.43
N ALA A 76 6.34 1.04 0.90
CA ALA A 76 5.25 1.41 1.81
C ALA A 76 5.77 2.06 3.09
N ILE A 77 5.03 3.03 3.64
CA ILE A 77 5.24 3.60 4.98
C ILE A 77 3.86 3.78 5.62
N SER A 78 3.76 3.45 6.90
CA SER A 78 2.54 3.67 7.68
C SER A 78 2.89 4.10 9.09
N VAL A 79 2.21 5.15 9.57
CA VAL A 79 2.29 5.64 10.96
C VAL A 79 1.08 5.15 11.72
N ALA A 80 1.25 4.59 12.90
CA ALA A 80 0.13 4.11 13.70
C ALA A 80 -0.72 5.27 14.23
N GLN A 81 -2.05 5.17 14.05
CA GLN A 81 -2.98 6.20 14.51
C GLN A 81 -3.04 6.30 16.03
N SER A 82 -2.90 5.17 16.72
CA SER A 82 -2.92 5.11 18.19
C SER A 82 -1.62 5.64 18.83
N ASP A 83 -0.46 5.46 18.15
CA ASP A 83 0.85 5.90 18.64
C ASP A 83 1.76 6.32 17.48
N SER A 84 1.97 7.63 17.33
CA SER A 84 2.84 8.21 16.29
C SER A 84 4.32 7.83 16.40
N ASN A 85 4.76 7.25 17.52
CA ASN A 85 6.11 6.70 17.63
C ASN A 85 6.26 5.40 16.85
N VAL A 86 5.16 4.68 16.61
CA VAL A 86 5.19 3.42 15.88
C VAL A 86 5.02 3.67 14.39
N VAL A 87 6.06 3.36 13.63
CA VAL A 87 6.10 3.50 12.18
C VAL A 87 6.57 2.19 11.57
N TYR A 88 5.88 1.72 10.53
CA TYR A 88 6.32 0.57 9.74
C TYR A 88 6.71 1.01 8.34
N ALA A 89 7.76 0.40 7.82
CA ALA A 89 8.23 0.59 6.45
C ALA A 89 8.39 -0.75 5.75
N GLY A 90 7.83 -0.86 4.55
CA GLY A 90 8.00 -1.98 3.63
C GLY A 90 8.99 -1.63 2.54
N THR A 91 9.96 -2.50 2.33
CA THR A 91 11.01 -2.29 1.34
C THR A 91 10.68 -2.93 -0.02
N GLY A 92 11.31 -2.42 -1.09
CA GLY A 92 10.98 -2.77 -2.47
C GLY A 92 9.67 -2.12 -2.93
N GLU A 93 9.58 -1.73 -4.19
CA GLU A 93 8.40 -1.05 -4.74
C GLU A 93 7.57 -1.97 -5.66
N THR A 94 6.26 -1.73 -5.78
CA THR A 94 5.36 -2.47 -6.68
C THR A 94 5.15 -1.77 -8.03
N THR A 95 5.87 -0.70 -8.31
CA THR A 95 6.00 -0.10 -9.64
C THR A 95 7.17 -0.76 -10.36
N ILE A 96 6.98 -2.01 -10.77
CA ILE A 96 8.02 -2.92 -11.25
C ILE A 96 8.58 -2.55 -12.62
N ARG A 97 9.43 -1.54 -12.66
CA ARG A 97 10.21 -1.14 -13.84
C ARG A 97 11.34 -2.15 -14.10
N VAL A 98 12.08 -1.99 -15.20
CA VAL A 98 13.21 -2.88 -15.55
C VAL A 98 14.34 -2.85 -14.52
N ASP A 99 14.52 -1.72 -13.84
CA ASP A 99 15.57 -1.42 -12.88
C ASP A 99 15.05 -1.36 -11.43
N VAL A 100 13.91 -2.00 -11.15
CA VAL A 100 13.34 -2.05 -9.80
C VAL A 100 14.27 -2.82 -8.86
N SER A 101 14.58 -2.19 -7.72
CA SER A 101 15.43 -2.79 -6.70
C SER A 101 14.64 -3.65 -5.74
N TYR A 102 15.24 -4.74 -5.32
CA TYR A 102 14.68 -5.60 -4.28
C TYR A 102 14.68 -4.92 -2.91
N GLY A 103 13.60 -5.15 -2.19
CA GLY A 103 13.56 -4.95 -0.75
C GLY A 103 14.06 -6.17 0.01
N ASP A 104 14.06 -6.05 1.33
CA ASP A 104 14.44 -7.07 2.29
C ASP A 104 13.46 -7.18 3.46
N GLY A 105 12.17 -6.92 3.19
CA GLY A 105 11.07 -7.11 4.12
C GLY A 105 10.59 -5.83 4.80
N VAL A 106 10.11 -6.01 6.03
CA VAL A 106 9.47 -4.96 6.83
C VAL A 106 10.41 -4.51 7.95
N TYR A 107 10.42 -3.21 8.17
CA TYR A 107 11.09 -2.54 9.29
C TYR A 107 10.08 -1.83 10.18
N LYS A 108 10.32 -1.84 11.49
CA LYS A 108 9.53 -1.14 12.52
C LYS A 108 10.41 -0.15 13.26
N SER A 109 9.89 1.04 13.48
CA SER A 109 10.38 2.02 14.44
C SER A 109 9.37 2.15 15.59
N THR A 110 9.86 2.37 16.82
CA THR A 110 9.04 2.68 18.01
C THR A 110 9.41 4.03 18.59
N ASP A 111 10.13 4.85 17.85
CA ASP A 111 10.64 6.15 18.27
C ASP A 111 10.48 7.24 17.17
N ALA A 112 9.39 7.11 16.41
CA ALA A 112 9.03 8.02 15.32
C ALA A 112 10.11 8.11 14.21
N GLY A 113 10.72 6.97 13.88
CA GLY A 113 11.70 6.84 12.80
C GLY A 113 13.12 7.24 13.16
N ARG A 114 13.46 7.37 14.44
CA ARG A 114 14.86 7.62 14.86
C ARG A 114 15.73 6.40 14.71
N THR A 115 15.18 5.23 15.06
CA THR A 115 15.81 3.93 14.88
C THR A 115 14.85 2.94 14.22
N TRP A 116 15.39 1.93 13.55
CA TRP A 116 14.62 0.93 12.83
C TRP A 116 15.16 -0.48 13.09
N LYS A 117 14.23 -1.42 13.27
CA LYS A 117 14.52 -2.84 13.43
C LYS A 117 13.83 -3.62 12.30
N SER A 118 14.55 -4.55 11.66
CA SER A 118 13.91 -5.50 10.74
C SER A 118 13.00 -6.44 11.52
N VAL A 119 11.76 -6.58 11.04
CA VAL A 119 10.71 -7.39 11.66
C VAL A 119 10.20 -8.50 10.73
N GLY A 120 11.00 -8.92 9.76
CA GLY A 120 10.71 -10.11 8.95
C GLY A 120 10.27 -9.84 7.53
N LEU A 121 9.66 -10.84 6.90
CA LEU A 121 9.19 -10.87 5.51
C LEU A 121 10.30 -10.57 4.47
N LYS A 122 11.54 -11.00 4.70
CA LYS A 122 12.70 -10.67 3.86
C LYS A 122 12.56 -11.12 2.42
N ASP A 123 11.91 -12.27 2.19
CA ASP A 123 11.80 -12.88 0.87
C ASP A 123 10.63 -12.34 0.04
N THR A 124 9.82 -11.43 0.60
CA THR A 124 8.71 -10.79 -0.11
C THR A 124 9.16 -9.81 -1.19
N ARG A 125 10.40 -9.37 -1.18
CA ARG A 125 11.07 -8.54 -2.22
C ARG A 125 10.43 -7.19 -2.50
N HIS A 126 9.10 -7.15 -2.72
CA HIS A 126 8.37 -5.94 -3.09
C HIS A 126 7.11 -5.81 -2.24
N ILE A 127 7.08 -4.80 -1.38
CA ILE A 127 5.94 -4.48 -0.51
C ILE A 127 5.23 -3.25 -1.06
N GLY A 128 3.92 -3.38 -1.33
CA GLY A 128 3.11 -2.31 -1.91
C GLY A 128 2.34 -1.49 -0.90
N ARG A 129 1.93 -2.11 0.21
CA ARG A 129 1.13 -1.42 1.23
C ARG A 129 1.34 -2.05 2.61
N ILE A 130 1.30 -1.20 3.62
CA ILE A 130 1.18 -1.59 5.02
C ILE A 130 -0.04 -0.89 5.61
N CYS A 131 -0.93 -1.65 6.26
CA CYS A 131 -2.04 -1.14 7.04
C CYS A 131 -1.86 -1.54 8.49
N ILE A 132 -1.91 -0.55 9.39
CA ILE A 132 -1.85 -0.75 10.83
C ILE A 132 -3.28 -0.63 11.36
N HIS A 133 -3.69 -1.53 12.25
CA HIS A 133 -5.00 -1.44 12.90
C HIS A 133 -5.11 -0.11 13.69
N PRO A 134 -6.20 0.67 13.55
CA PRO A 134 -6.28 2.02 14.10
C PRO A 134 -6.02 2.14 15.60
N GLN A 135 -6.42 1.11 16.37
CA GLN A 135 -6.35 1.12 17.83
C GLN A 135 -5.26 0.20 18.42
N ASN A 136 -4.69 -0.69 17.58
CA ASN A 136 -3.65 -1.63 18.01
C ASN A 136 -2.44 -1.57 17.07
N PRO A 137 -1.34 -0.91 17.45
CA PRO A 137 -0.18 -0.73 16.60
C PRO A 137 0.61 -2.03 16.33
N ASP A 138 0.31 -3.11 17.07
CA ASP A 138 0.94 -4.41 16.86
C ASP A 138 0.16 -5.32 15.92
N LEU A 139 -1.09 -4.99 15.58
CA LEU A 139 -1.87 -5.66 14.55
C LEU A 139 -1.64 -4.98 13.19
N VAL A 140 -0.89 -5.65 12.31
CA VAL A 140 -0.39 -5.09 11.05
C VAL A 140 -0.67 -6.03 9.90
N TYR A 141 -1.05 -5.46 8.76
CA TYR A 141 -1.29 -6.16 7.50
C TYR A 141 -0.33 -5.64 6.43
N VAL A 142 0.24 -6.54 5.65
CA VAL A 142 1.22 -6.23 4.61
C VAL A 142 0.78 -6.83 3.28
N ALA A 143 0.68 -6.01 2.24
CA ALA A 143 0.50 -6.44 0.86
C ALA A 143 1.87 -6.63 0.21
N ALA A 144 2.20 -7.87 -0.13
CA ALA A 144 3.47 -8.25 -0.75
C ALA A 144 3.24 -8.77 -2.17
N LEU A 145 3.89 -8.11 -3.14
CA LEU A 145 3.92 -8.58 -4.52
C LEU A 145 4.81 -9.81 -4.68
N GLY A 146 5.79 -9.99 -3.81
CA GLY A 146 6.83 -11.02 -3.94
C GLY A 146 7.88 -10.65 -4.98
N ASP A 147 8.69 -11.61 -5.43
CA ASP A 147 9.67 -11.36 -6.49
C ASP A 147 8.98 -11.05 -7.82
N ALA A 148 9.21 -9.87 -8.37
CA ALA A 148 8.64 -9.45 -9.64
C ALA A 148 9.24 -10.17 -10.86
N PHE A 149 10.45 -10.70 -10.73
CA PHE A 149 11.18 -11.33 -11.84
C PHE A 149 11.02 -12.86 -11.89
N ALA A 150 10.51 -13.48 -10.82
CA ALA A 150 10.33 -14.93 -10.74
C ALA A 150 9.02 -15.32 -10.05
N PRO A 151 8.42 -16.48 -10.41
CA PRO A 151 7.36 -17.09 -9.60
C PRO A 151 7.92 -17.42 -8.22
N ASN A 152 7.14 -17.11 -7.18
CA ASN A 152 7.56 -17.41 -5.81
C ASN A 152 6.35 -17.56 -4.88
N GLN A 153 6.59 -18.11 -3.69
CA GLN A 153 5.53 -18.29 -2.67
C GLN A 153 5.43 -17.11 -1.69
N ASP A 154 6.38 -16.16 -1.75
CA ASP A 154 6.47 -15.03 -0.82
C ASP A 154 5.62 -13.85 -1.28
N ARG A 155 4.43 -14.16 -1.80
CA ARG A 155 3.41 -13.25 -2.31
C ARG A 155 2.16 -13.35 -1.47
N GLY A 156 1.37 -12.28 -1.41
CA GLY A 156 0.08 -12.30 -0.76
C GLY A 156 -0.11 -11.23 0.30
N VAL A 157 -1.13 -11.44 1.14
CA VAL A 157 -1.36 -10.61 2.32
C VAL A 157 -0.85 -11.35 3.54
N PHE A 158 -0.05 -10.66 4.33
CA PHE A 158 0.50 -11.16 5.59
C PHE A 158 -0.08 -10.34 6.75
N ARG A 159 -0.34 -11.01 7.87
CA ARG A 159 -0.80 -10.42 9.13
C ARG A 159 0.21 -10.72 10.24
N SER A 160 0.49 -9.73 11.07
CA SER A 160 1.13 -9.88 12.37
C SER A 160 0.19 -9.36 13.44
N SER A 161 0.09 -10.04 14.58
CA SER A 161 -0.64 -9.60 15.77
C SER A 161 0.26 -9.22 16.94
N ASP A 162 1.57 -9.31 16.76
CA ASP A 162 2.62 -9.13 17.76
C ASP A 162 3.67 -8.08 17.36
N GLY A 163 3.28 -7.17 16.48
CA GLY A 163 4.15 -6.07 16.08
C GLY A 163 5.27 -6.45 15.13
N GLY A 164 5.12 -7.57 14.42
CA GLY A 164 6.05 -8.06 13.41
C GLY A 164 7.03 -9.12 13.92
N GLU A 165 6.86 -9.63 15.14
CA GLU A 165 7.70 -10.73 15.64
C GLU A 165 7.38 -12.05 14.92
N SER A 166 6.10 -12.25 14.57
CA SER A 166 5.65 -13.36 13.72
C SER A 166 4.68 -12.89 12.63
N TRP A 167 4.62 -13.65 11.53
CA TRP A 167 3.79 -13.35 10.37
C TRP A 167 3.03 -14.57 9.89
N GLU A 168 1.73 -14.39 9.66
CA GLU A 168 0.84 -15.36 9.04
C GLU A 168 0.48 -14.90 7.63
N LYS A 169 0.54 -15.79 6.63
CA LYS A 169 0.04 -15.51 5.28
C LYS A 169 -1.46 -15.80 5.25
N ILE A 170 -2.28 -14.78 5.21
CA ILE A 170 -3.75 -14.88 5.32
C ILE A 170 -4.49 -14.85 3.98
N LEU A 171 -3.81 -14.45 2.87
CA LEU A 171 -4.37 -14.53 1.52
C LEU A 171 -3.26 -14.80 0.51
N TYR A 172 -3.46 -15.80 -0.35
CA TYR A 172 -2.53 -16.20 -1.39
C TYR A 172 -3.27 -16.60 -2.68
N GLN A 173 -2.85 -16.05 -3.82
CA GLN A 173 -3.47 -16.27 -5.13
C GLN A 173 -2.52 -16.95 -6.13
N GLY A 174 -1.61 -17.76 -5.64
CA GLY A 174 -0.65 -18.50 -6.46
C GLY A 174 0.69 -17.77 -6.65
N LYS A 175 1.63 -18.50 -7.25
CA LYS A 175 3.04 -18.09 -7.39
C LYS A 175 3.30 -16.93 -8.36
N ASP A 176 2.30 -16.55 -9.15
CA ASP A 176 2.42 -15.51 -10.17
C ASP A 176 1.66 -14.23 -9.84
N ALA A 177 0.78 -14.26 -8.82
CA ALA A 177 -0.01 -13.10 -8.39
C ALA A 177 0.31 -12.71 -6.94
N GLY A 178 0.55 -11.43 -6.70
CA GLY A 178 0.83 -10.90 -5.37
C GLY A 178 -0.06 -9.71 -5.02
N ALA A 179 -0.16 -9.42 -3.73
CA ALA A 179 -0.89 -8.26 -3.25
C ALA A 179 -0.08 -6.98 -3.52
N VAL A 180 -0.74 -5.96 -4.08
CA VAL A 180 -0.10 -4.67 -4.44
C VAL A 180 -0.71 -3.49 -3.71
N ASP A 181 -1.95 -3.65 -3.23
CA ASP A 181 -2.62 -2.64 -2.42
C ASP A 181 -3.51 -3.28 -1.37
N LEU A 182 -3.77 -2.55 -0.29
CA LEU A 182 -4.54 -3.01 0.86
C LEU A 182 -5.20 -1.81 1.52
N SER A 183 -6.45 -1.94 1.93
CA SER A 183 -7.16 -0.91 2.68
C SER A 183 -7.95 -1.53 3.82
N ILE A 184 -7.84 -0.92 5.00
CA ILE A 184 -8.63 -1.26 6.18
C ILE A 184 -9.74 -0.23 6.34
N ASP A 185 -10.95 -0.67 6.70
CA ASP A 185 -12.04 0.25 7.01
C ASP A 185 -11.80 0.87 8.39
N PRO A 186 -11.56 2.18 8.49
CA PRO A 186 -11.31 2.82 9.78
C PRO A 186 -12.55 2.84 10.69
N ASN A 187 -13.76 2.68 10.13
CA ASN A 187 -15.00 2.62 10.90
C ASN A 187 -15.27 1.21 11.46
N ASN A 188 -14.78 0.16 10.76
CA ASN A 188 -14.82 -1.23 11.19
C ASN A 188 -13.55 -1.96 10.77
N PRO A 189 -12.50 -1.98 11.58
CA PRO A 189 -11.20 -2.55 11.21
C PRO A 189 -11.18 -4.05 10.94
N ARG A 190 -12.29 -4.76 11.16
CA ARG A 190 -12.45 -6.15 10.71
C ARG A 190 -12.65 -6.27 9.21
N ILE A 191 -13.04 -5.16 8.53
CA ILE A 191 -13.24 -5.12 7.09
C ILE A 191 -11.94 -4.70 6.41
N LEU A 192 -11.46 -5.58 5.53
CA LEU A 192 -10.24 -5.38 4.76
C LEU A 192 -10.53 -5.59 3.27
N PHE A 193 -9.84 -4.82 2.44
CA PHE A 193 -9.81 -5.01 1.00
C PHE A 193 -8.38 -5.19 0.54
N ALA A 194 -8.14 -6.20 -0.31
CA ALA A 194 -6.83 -6.49 -0.88
C ALA A 194 -6.91 -6.54 -2.41
N ALA A 195 -5.99 -5.85 -3.06
CA ALA A 195 -5.84 -5.84 -4.51
C ALA A 195 -4.66 -6.71 -4.93
N PHE A 196 -4.92 -7.68 -5.80
CA PHE A 196 -3.91 -8.60 -6.32
C PHE A 196 -3.60 -8.29 -7.77
N TRP A 197 -2.35 -8.52 -8.14
CA TRP A 197 -1.84 -8.32 -9.48
C TRP A 197 -1.01 -9.53 -9.92
N HIS A 198 -1.46 -10.20 -10.97
CA HIS A 198 -0.67 -11.20 -11.68
C HIS A 198 0.32 -10.46 -12.58
N ALA A 199 1.55 -10.38 -12.15
CA ALA A 199 2.57 -9.59 -12.80
C ALA A 199 3.90 -10.31 -12.88
N ARG A 200 4.60 -10.11 -14.00
CA ARG A 200 5.97 -10.57 -14.19
C ARG A 200 6.78 -9.55 -14.96
N ARG A 201 7.96 -9.25 -14.47
CA ARG A 201 8.91 -8.38 -15.14
C ARG A 201 10.05 -9.18 -15.76
N SER A 202 10.45 -8.82 -16.95
CA SER A 202 11.73 -9.14 -17.56
C SER A 202 12.38 -7.87 -18.05
N PHE A 203 13.61 -7.92 -18.54
CA PHE A 203 14.30 -6.72 -19.02
C PHE A 203 13.60 -6.04 -20.19
N TRP A 204 12.87 -6.77 -21.03
CA TRP A 204 12.20 -6.29 -22.24
C TRP A 204 10.68 -6.34 -22.20
N HIS A 205 10.08 -6.96 -21.17
CA HIS A 205 8.64 -7.16 -21.12
C HIS A 205 8.08 -7.01 -19.72
N LEU A 206 6.91 -6.40 -19.62
CA LEU A 206 6.05 -6.41 -18.42
C LEU A 206 4.79 -7.20 -18.77
N LYS A 207 4.60 -8.37 -18.18
CA LYS A 207 3.32 -9.03 -18.17
C LYS A 207 2.46 -8.39 -17.08
N SER A 208 1.38 -7.72 -17.49
CA SER A 208 0.34 -7.21 -16.60
C SER A 208 -0.95 -7.99 -16.85
N GLY A 209 -1.53 -8.51 -15.78
CA GLY A 209 -2.77 -9.23 -15.82
C GLY A 209 -2.65 -10.75 -15.98
N GLY A 210 -3.67 -11.42 -15.47
CA GLY A 210 -3.79 -12.88 -15.52
C GLY A 210 -4.65 -13.45 -14.40
N PRO A 211 -4.81 -14.79 -14.38
CA PRO A 211 -5.51 -15.47 -13.28
C PRO A 211 -4.88 -15.13 -11.94
N GLY A 212 -5.67 -14.76 -10.96
CA GLY A 212 -5.21 -14.32 -9.64
C GLY A 212 -5.06 -12.80 -9.49
N SER A 213 -5.17 -11.99 -10.57
CA SER A 213 -5.47 -10.56 -10.43
C SER A 213 -6.91 -10.39 -9.99
N GLY A 214 -7.16 -9.52 -9.02
CA GLY A 214 -8.52 -9.25 -8.57
C GLY A 214 -8.58 -8.45 -7.28
N LEU A 215 -9.80 -8.12 -6.89
CA LEU A 215 -10.12 -7.44 -5.65
C LEU A 215 -10.77 -8.43 -4.68
N PHE A 216 -10.29 -8.47 -3.45
CA PHE A 216 -10.74 -9.37 -2.40
C PHE A 216 -11.20 -8.57 -1.18
N ARG A 217 -12.20 -9.10 -0.46
CA ARG A 217 -12.71 -8.52 0.79
C ARG A 217 -12.72 -9.56 1.91
N SER A 218 -12.28 -9.16 3.08
CA SER A 218 -12.52 -9.84 4.35
C SER A 218 -13.49 -9.04 5.21
N MET A 219 -14.27 -9.73 6.05
CA MET A 219 -15.21 -9.17 7.02
C MET A 219 -14.86 -9.55 8.46
N ASP A 220 -13.79 -10.29 8.68
CA ASP A 220 -13.43 -10.95 9.93
C ASP A 220 -11.97 -10.71 10.35
N GLY A 221 -11.34 -9.63 9.84
CA GLY A 221 -9.96 -9.28 10.17
C GLY A 221 -8.92 -10.08 9.37
N GLY A 222 -9.33 -10.66 8.25
CA GLY A 222 -8.44 -11.41 7.34
C GLY A 222 -8.49 -12.92 7.54
N ASP A 223 -9.38 -13.46 8.39
CA ASP A 223 -9.49 -14.90 8.59
C ASP A 223 -10.10 -15.60 7.37
N THR A 224 -11.10 -14.95 6.73
CA THR A 224 -11.66 -15.41 5.46
C THR A 224 -11.72 -14.30 4.43
N TRP A 225 -11.65 -14.66 3.14
CA TRP A 225 -11.63 -13.73 2.04
C TRP A 225 -12.61 -14.14 0.93
N LYS A 226 -13.29 -13.14 0.37
CA LYS A 226 -14.18 -13.31 -0.79
C LYS A 226 -13.68 -12.47 -1.95
N GLU A 227 -13.55 -13.07 -3.12
CA GLU A 227 -13.29 -12.35 -4.36
C GLU A 227 -14.50 -11.51 -4.78
N LEU A 228 -14.26 -10.29 -5.21
CA LEU A 228 -15.27 -9.34 -5.67
C LEU A 228 -15.24 -9.12 -7.18
N SER A 229 -14.17 -9.52 -7.87
CA SER A 229 -14.00 -9.35 -9.31
C SER A 229 -15.12 -10.05 -10.08
N GLY A 230 -15.68 -9.37 -11.07
CA GLY A 230 -16.82 -9.88 -11.83
C GLY A 230 -18.17 -9.85 -11.12
N LEU A 231 -18.23 -9.32 -9.90
CA LEU A 231 -19.44 -9.23 -9.10
C LEU A 231 -19.91 -7.77 -8.95
N ASN A 232 -21.21 -7.57 -8.85
CA ASN A 232 -21.84 -6.29 -8.49
C ASN A 232 -21.36 -5.07 -9.31
N GLY A 233 -21.09 -5.27 -10.59
CA GLY A 233 -20.66 -4.20 -11.51
C GLY A 233 -19.14 -4.01 -11.61
N LEU A 234 -18.35 -4.74 -10.84
CA LEU A 234 -16.91 -4.81 -11.07
C LEU A 234 -16.60 -5.67 -12.30
N PRO A 235 -15.61 -5.29 -13.12
CA PRO A 235 -15.20 -6.08 -14.27
C PRO A 235 -14.66 -7.45 -13.85
N GLY A 236 -14.92 -8.45 -14.70
CA GLY A 236 -14.33 -9.78 -14.63
C GLY A 236 -13.53 -10.05 -15.91
N GLY A 237 -13.00 -11.24 -16.03
CA GLY A 237 -12.16 -11.64 -17.16
C GLY A 237 -10.68 -11.39 -16.89
N LEU A 238 -9.94 -10.93 -17.90
CA LEU A 238 -8.52 -10.58 -17.71
C LEU A 238 -8.40 -9.24 -16.99
N LEU A 239 -7.86 -9.30 -15.79
CA LEU A 239 -7.64 -8.14 -14.95
C LEU A 239 -6.15 -7.90 -14.73
N GLY A 240 -5.76 -6.62 -14.70
CA GLY A 240 -4.41 -6.17 -14.46
C GLY A 240 -4.20 -5.68 -13.02
N LYS A 241 -3.54 -4.53 -12.86
CA LYS A 241 -3.25 -3.93 -11.56
C LYS A 241 -4.49 -3.23 -10.99
N HIS A 242 -4.69 -3.38 -9.70
CA HIS A 242 -5.77 -2.72 -8.97
C HIS A 242 -5.23 -1.82 -7.87
N GLY A 243 -6.01 -0.79 -7.52
CA GLY A 243 -5.85 -0.02 -6.30
C GLY A 243 -7.17 0.03 -5.56
N VAL A 244 -7.16 0.11 -4.22
CA VAL A 244 -8.36 0.14 -3.39
C VAL A 244 -8.24 1.14 -2.24
N SER A 245 -9.31 1.87 -1.97
CA SER A 245 -9.37 2.80 -0.84
C SER A 245 -10.76 2.80 -0.21
N VAL A 246 -10.81 2.61 1.10
CA VAL A 246 -12.03 2.73 1.89
C VAL A 246 -12.16 4.17 2.40
N SER A 247 -13.37 4.73 2.30
CA SER A 247 -13.64 6.07 2.79
C SER A 247 -13.81 6.09 4.31
N SER A 248 -13.08 6.98 4.98
CA SER A 248 -13.29 7.25 6.40
C SER A 248 -14.54 8.10 6.66
N ALA A 249 -14.94 8.90 5.68
CA ALA A 249 -16.06 9.85 5.81
C ALA A 249 -17.42 9.19 5.67
N GLN A 250 -17.51 8.03 5.04
CA GLN A 250 -18.76 7.30 4.86
C GLN A 250 -18.53 5.80 5.00
N ALA A 251 -19.13 5.19 6.00
CA ALA A 251 -19.07 3.75 6.22
C ALA A 251 -19.64 2.99 5.00
N GLY A 252 -18.96 1.93 4.59
CA GLY A 252 -19.32 1.11 3.43
C GLY A 252 -18.86 1.66 2.08
N ARG A 253 -18.45 2.92 1.99
CA ARG A 253 -17.96 3.48 0.72
C ARG A 253 -16.54 3.04 0.40
N VAL A 254 -16.38 2.44 -0.76
CA VAL A 254 -15.11 1.93 -1.26
C VAL A 254 -14.89 2.39 -2.70
N TYR A 255 -13.68 2.79 -3.00
CA TYR A 255 -13.23 3.10 -4.35
C TYR A 255 -12.23 2.04 -4.81
N ALA A 256 -12.37 1.59 -6.06
CA ALA A 256 -11.42 0.68 -6.69
C ALA A 256 -11.02 1.22 -8.05
N LEU A 257 -9.71 1.37 -8.27
CA LEU A 257 -9.14 1.64 -9.59
C LEU A 257 -8.75 0.30 -10.20
N VAL A 258 -9.34 -0.04 -11.34
CA VAL A 258 -9.23 -1.37 -11.93
C VAL A 258 -8.67 -1.28 -13.35
N GLU A 259 -7.56 -1.95 -13.62
CA GLU A 259 -7.06 -2.24 -14.97
C GLU A 259 -7.79 -3.48 -15.49
N ALA A 260 -8.50 -3.36 -16.61
CA ALA A 260 -9.27 -4.42 -17.25
C ALA A 260 -9.20 -4.31 -18.78
N GLU A 261 -9.69 -5.33 -19.48
CA GLU A 261 -9.73 -5.31 -20.94
C GLU A 261 -10.75 -4.30 -21.49
N GLY A 262 -10.37 -3.67 -22.61
CA GLY A 262 -11.23 -2.75 -23.36
C GLY A 262 -11.59 -1.49 -22.58
N ASP A 263 -12.84 -1.10 -22.63
CA ASP A 263 -13.42 0.09 -21.99
C ASP A 263 -13.78 -0.09 -20.52
N LYS A 264 -13.48 -1.26 -19.95
CA LYS A 264 -13.78 -1.60 -18.55
C LYS A 264 -12.74 -1.11 -17.56
N THR A 265 -11.57 -0.62 -18.03
CA THR A 265 -10.61 0.06 -17.14
C THR A 265 -11.23 1.33 -16.59
N GLY A 266 -11.18 1.52 -15.26
CA GLY A 266 -11.81 2.69 -14.67
C GLY A 266 -11.81 2.73 -13.15
N LEU A 267 -12.38 3.82 -12.62
CA LEU A 267 -12.63 4.02 -11.21
C LEU A 267 -14.07 3.57 -10.88
N TYR A 268 -14.18 2.63 -9.97
CA TYR A 268 -15.42 2.06 -9.48
C TYR A 268 -15.69 2.52 -8.05
N ARG A 269 -16.96 2.72 -7.70
CA ARG A 269 -17.40 3.07 -6.35
C ARG A 269 -18.51 2.13 -5.89
N SER A 270 -18.40 1.66 -4.67
CA SER A 270 -19.46 1.01 -3.90
C SER A 270 -19.88 1.92 -2.74
N ASP A 271 -21.18 1.93 -2.42
CA ASP A 271 -21.77 2.64 -1.27
C ASP A 271 -22.44 1.65 -0.34
#